data_177b3edb67bfc477bc5f23cd23cd5527
#
_entry.id   177b3edb67bfc477bc5f23cd23cd5527
#
_cell.length_a   1.000
_cell.length_b   1.000
_cell.length_c   1.000
_cell.angle_alpha   90.00
_cell.angle_beta   90.00
_cell.angle_gamma   90.00
#
_symmetry.space_group_name_H-M   'P 1'
#
loop_
_entity.id
_entity.type
_entity.pdbx_description
1 polymer ?
#
loop_
_entity_poly.entity_id
_entity_poly.type
_entity_poly.pdbx_seq_one_letter_code
_entity_poly.pdbx_strand_id
1 'polypeptide(L)'
;MSIIVDKVNYVYSQGTAYEIQALKNINLKIEDGEFIGIIGHTGSGKSTLIQHLNGLTKATSGAIYYNGADIYDEGYNLKELRSKVGLVFQYPEHQLFETTIFEDVCFGPKNQGLTKEEAELRAFAALKSVGL
;
A
#
# COMPACT_ATOMS: atom_id res chain seq x y z
N MET A 1 -12.96 -5.47 7.97
CA MET A 1 -12.23 -4.64 6.98
C MET A 1 -12.64 -5.08 5.58
N SER A 2 -12.93 -4.16 4.69
CA SER A 2 -13.16 -4.49 3.29
C SER A 2 -12.46 -3.49 2.38
N ILE A 3 -11.95 -3.97 1.23
CA ILE A 3 -11.41 -3.13 0.16
C ILE A 3 -12.20 -3.46 -1.09
N ILE A 4 -12.74 -2.45 -1.75
CA ILE A 4 -13.46 -2.59 -3.02
C ILE A 4 -12.74 -1.75 -4.06
N VAL A 5 -12.34 -2.41 -5.14
CA VAL A 5 -11.80 -1.79 -6.35
C VAL A 5 -12.94 -1.77 -7.38
N ASP A 6 -13.36 -0.58 -7.79
CA ASP A 6 -14.50 -0.41 -8.71
C ASP A 6 -14.05 0.29 -9.99
N LYS A 7 -14.08 -0.44 -11.09
CA LYS A 7 -13.79 0.01 -12.46
C LYS A 7 -12.48 0.80 -12.56
N VAL A 8 -11.45 0.37 -11.84
CA VAL A 8 -10.17 1.07 -11.81
C VAL A 8 -9.42 0.88 -13.12
N ASN A 9 -8.99 2.00 -13.67
CA ASN A 9 -8.08 2.08 -14.80
C ASN A 9 -6.82 2.83 -14.38
N TYR A 10 -5.70 2.41 -14.92
CA TYR A 10 -4.43 3.13 -14.71
C TYR A 10 -3.58 3.10 -15.96
N VAL A 11 -3.13 4.29 -16.34
CA VAL A 11 -2.30 4.52 -17.52
C VAL A 11 -1.00 5.19 -17.10
N TYR A 12 0.12 4.54 -17.37
CA TYR A 12 1.46 5.14 -17.23
C TYR A 12 1.72 6.14 -18.34
N SER A 13 2.37 7.25 -18.00
CA SER A 13 2.81 8.26 -18.97
C SER A 13 1.71 8.72 -19.92
N GLN A 14 0.51 8.95 -19.37
CA GLN A 14 -0.67 9.35 -20.13
C GLN A 14 -0.38 10.59 -21.00
N GLY A 15 -0.81 10.54 -22.25
CA GLY A 15 -0.63 11.62 -23.22
C GLY A 15 0.76 11.70 -23.84
N THR A 16 1.61 10.72 -23.63
CA THR A 16 2.96 10.63 -24.23
C THR A 16 3.07 9.46 -25.20
N ALA A 17 4.17 9.42 -25.96
CA ALA A 17 4.49 8.28 -26.85
C ALA A 17 4.77 6.98 -26.09
N TYR A 18 4.97 7.06 -24.78
CA TYR A 18 5.25 5.93 -23.89
C TYR A 18 4.05 5.52 -23.04
N GLU A 19 2.85 5.91 -23.47
CA GLU A 19 1.62 5.59 -22.77
C GLU A 19 1.37 4.07 -22.73
N ILE A 20 1.17 3.53 -21.53
CA ILE A 20 0.87 2.12 -21.31
C ILE A 20 -0.30 2.00 -20.32
N GLN A 21 -1.39 1.38 -20.76
CA GLN A 21 -2.49 1.04 -19.88
C GLN A 21 -2.15 -0.23 -19.07
N ALA A 22 -1.84 -0.05 -17.80
CA ALA A 22 -1.46 -1.14 -16.89
C ALA A 22 -2.66 -1.82 -16.23
N LEU A 23 -3.70 -1.05 -15.89
CA LEU A 23 -4.95 -1.57 -15.33
C LEU A 23 -6.12 -1.15 -16.21
N LYS A 24 -7.01 -2.11 -16.51
CA LYS A 24 -8.15 -1.90 -17.37
C LYS A 24 -9.42 -2.46 -16.73
N ASN A 25 -10.31 -1.56 -16.33
CA ASN A 25 -11.62 -1.91 -15.74
C ASN A 25 -11.53 -2.97 -14.65
N ILE A 26 -10.62 -2.77 -13.69
CA ILE A 26 -10.40 -3.74 -12.61
C ILE A 26 -11.50 -3.62 -11.57
N ASN A 27 -12.13 -4.76 -11.28
CA ASN A 27 -13.13 -4.91 -10.24
C ASN A 27 -12.69 -6.02 -9.29
N LEU A 28 -12.58 -5.71 -8.00
CA LEU A 28 -12.13 -6.65 -6.98
C LEU A 28 -12.77 -6.27 -5.66
N LYS A 29 -13.19 -7.28 -4.91
CA LYS A 29 -13.63 -7.12 -3.53
C LYS A 29 -12.79 -8.02 -2.63
N ILE A 30 -12.26 -7.45 -1.56
CA ILE A 30 -11.47 -8.15 -0.54
C ILE A 30 -12.21 -8.00 0.78
N GLU A 31 -12.63 -9.13 1.34
CA GLU A 31 -13.29 -9.18 2.64
C GLU A 31 -12.28 -9.38 3.78
N ASP A 32 -12.75 -9.20 4.99
CA ASP A 32 -11.91 -9.45 6.17
C ASP A 32 -11.56 -10.95 6.29
N GLY A 33 -10.31 -11.21 6.61
CA GLY A 33 -9.81 -12.58 6.77
C GLY A 33 -9.54 -13.34 5.47
N GLU A 34 -9.76 -12.75 4.30
CA GLU A 34 -9.43 -13.41 3.04
C GLU A 34 -7.92 -13.41 2.74
N PHE A 35 -7.49 -14.49 2.13
CA PHE A 35 -6.16 -14.64 1.55
C PHE A 35 -6.28 -14.76 0.03
N ILE A 36 -5.84 -13.75 -0.71
CA ILE A 36 -6.04 -13.65 -2.15
C ILE A 36 -4.71 -13.80 -2.88
N GLY A 37 -4.66 -14.72 -3.85
CA GLY A 37 -3.55 -14.89 -4.77
C GLY A 37 -3.78 -14.15 -6.09
N ILE A 38 -2.78 -13.35 -6.52
CA ILE A 38 -2.80 -12.67 -7.82
C ILE A 38 -1.76 -13.34 -8.73
N ILE A 39 -2.22 -13.93 -9.82
CA ILE A 39 -1.38 -14.69 -10.75
C ILE A 39 -1.36 -13.99 -12.11
N GLY A 40 -0.19 -13.93 -12.73
CA GLY A 40 0.00 -13.37 -14.07
C GLY A 40 1.48 -13.30 -14.43
N HIS A 41 1.76 -13.15 -15.72
CA HIS A 41 3.13 -12.97 -16.21
C HIS A 41 3.71 -11.62 -15.77
N THR A 42 5.03 -11.46 -15.89
CA THR A 42 5.71 -10.18 -15.65
C THR A 42 5.13 -9.09 -16.56
N GLY A 43 4.86 -7.91 -16.01
CA GLY A 43 4.25 -6.80 -16.74
C GLY A 43 2.73 -6.85 -16.88
N SER A 44 2.05 -7.80 -16.23
CA SER A 44 0.57 -7.91 -16.27
C SER A 44 -0.17 -6.95 -15.34
N GLY A 45 0.53 -6.06 -14.62
CA GLY A 45 -0.08 -5.07 -13.74
C GLY A 45 -0.25 -5.48 -12.28
N LYS A 46 0.25 -6.64 -11.85
CA LYS A 46 0.11 -7.11 -10.45
C LYS A 46 0.62 -6.12 -9.41
N SER A 47 1.87 -5.69 -9.55
CA SER A 47 2.49 -4.71 -8.64
C SER A 47 1.80 -3.36 -8.70
N THR A 48 1.35 -2.95 -9.89
CA THR A 48 0.59 -1.72 -10.10
C THR A 48 -0.72 -1.77 -9.31
N LEU A 49 -1.48 -2.88 -9.40
CA LEU A 49 -2.73 -3.05 -8.65
C LEU A 49 -2.50 -2.97 -7.14
N ILE A 50 -1.50 -3.67 -6.62
CA ILE A 50 -1.18 -3.67 -5.19
C ILE A 50 -0.85 -2.27 -4.68
N GLN A 51 -0.10 -1.46 -5.45
CA GLN A 51 0.24 -0.09 -5.09
C GLN A 51 -0.98 0.85 -5.05
N HIS A 52 -2.07 0.51 -5.72
CA HIS A 52 -3.33 1.26 -5.61
C HIS A 52 -4.06 0.99 -4.30
N LEU A 53 -3.93 -0.22 -3.73
CA LEU A 53 -4.70 -0.63 -2.55
C LEU A 53 -4.37 0.17 -1.28
N ASN A 54 -3.19 0.74 -1.19
CA ASN A 54 -2.77 1.61 -0.08
C ASN A 54 -2.64 3.10 -0.48
N GLY A 55 -3.11 3.46 -1.67
CA GLY A 55 -3.06 4.83 -2.16
C GLY A 55 -1.65 5.33 -2.50
N LEU A 56 -0.66 4.43 -2.69
CA LEU A 56 0.67 4.82 -3.14
C LEU A 56 0.62 5.39 -4.56
N THR A 57 -0.23 4.80 -5.41
CA THR A 57 -0.52 5.26 -6.76
C THR A 57 -2.00 5.60 -6.88
N LYS A 58 -2.31 6.71 -7.54
CA LYS A 58 -3.70 7.14 -7.77
C LYS A 58 -4.19 6.63 -9.12
N ALA A 59 -5.38 6.03 -9.15
CA ALA A 59 -6.02 5.57 -10.38
C ALA A 59 -6.26 6.72 -11.38
N THR A 60 -6.17 6.43 -12.66
CA THR A 60 -6.54 7.38 -13.72
C THR A 60 -8.06 7.59 -13.73
N SER A 61 -8.83 6.53 -13.49
CA SER A 61 -10.28 6.56 -13.30
C SER A 61 -10.74 5.37 -12.47
N GLY A 62 -11.98 5.42 -12.01
CA GLY A 62 -12.54 4.45 -11.09
C GLY A 62 -12.35 4.85 -9.64
N ALA A 63 -12.76 3.99 -8.71
CA ALA A 63 -12.73 4.26 -7.29
C ALA A 63 -12.19 3.08 -6.50
N ILE A 64 -11.61 3.36 -5.34
CA ILE A 64 -11.21 2.36 -4.37
C ILE A 64 -11.81 2.75 -3.03
N TYR A 65 -12.56 1.81 -2.43
CA TYR A 65 -13.22 2.01 -1.15
C TYR A 65 -12.53 1.19 -0.08
N TYR A 66 -12.16 1.85 0.99
CA TYR A 66 -11.70 1.20 2.22
C TYR A 66 -12.77 1.36 3.30
N ASN A 67 -13.36 0.26 3.74
CA ASN A 67 -14.49 0.27 4.69
C ASN A 67 -15.62 1.22 4.26
N GLY A 68 -15.95 1.25 2.97
CA GLY A 68 -17.01 2.08 2.40
C GLY A 68 -16.64 3.52 2.08
N ALA A 69 -15.46 3.99 2.43
CA ALA A 69 -14.99 5.34 2.13
C ALA A 69 -14.06 5.35 0.90
N ASP A 70 -14.34 6.22 -0.07
CA ASP A 70 -13.49 6.40 -1.24
C ASP A 70 -12.15 7.03 -0.84
N ILE A 71 -11.06 6.33 -1.10
CA ILE A 71 -9.70 6.80 -0.75
C ILE A 71 -9.25 8.00 -1.59
N TYR A 72 -9.96 8.31 -2.67
CA TYR A 72 -9.67 9.45 -3.55
C TYR A 72 -10.50 10.69 -3.24
N ASP A 73 -11.42 10.62 -2.30
CA ASP A 73 -12.21 11.75 -1.84
C ASP A 73 -11.33 12.87 -1.28
N GLU A 74 -11.74 14.10 -1.52
CA GLU A 74 -11.09 15.27 -0.95
C GLU A 74 -11.13 15.21 0.58
N GLY A 75 -9.96 15.40 1.20
CA GLY A 75 -9.84 15.31 2.67
C GLY A 75 -9.71 13.89 3.23
N TYR A 76 -9.69 12.84 2.39
CA TYR A 76 -9.43 11.48 2.87
C TYR A 76 -8.01 11.35 3.45
N ASN A 77 -7.89 10.72 4.62
CA ASN A 77 -6.62 10.57 5.31
C ASN A 77 -5.83 9.34 4.80
N LEU A 78 -5.05 9.52 3.74
CA LEU A 78 -4.18 8.47 3.19
C LEU A 78 -3.11 8.00 4.17
N LYS A 79 -2.67 8.85 5.11
CA LYS A 79 -1.70 8.47 6.13
C LYS A 79 -2.28 7.42 7.09
N GLU A 80 -3.55 7.59 7.46
CA GLU A 80 -4.27 6.61 8.25
C GLU A 80 -4.47 5.30 7.48
N LEU A 81 -4.85 5.37 6.20
CA LEU A 81 -4.96 4.18 5.34
C LEU A 81 -3.65 3.38 5.32
N ARG A 82 -2.53 4.05 5.10
CA ARG A 82 -1.20 3.41 5.05
C ARG A 82 -0.74 2.83 6.38
N SER A 83 -1.29 3.28 7.48
CA SER A 83 -1.06 2.66 8.79
C SER A 83 -1.78 1.32 8.96
N LYS A 84 -2.83 1.09 8.17
CA LYS A 84 -3.68 -0.11 8.22
C LYS A 84 -3.45 -1.08 7.05
N VAL A 85 -3.04 -0.55 5.90
CA VAL A 85 -2.75 -1.34 4.69
C VAL A 85 -1.27 -1.28 4.40
N GLY A 86 -0.53 -2.25 4.91
CA GLY A 86 0.90 -2.39 4.68
C GLY A 86 1.19 -2.94 3.29
N LEU A 87 2.29 -2.48 2.68
CA LEU A 87 2.79 -2.95 1.40
C LEU A 87 4.23 -3.47 1.56
N VAL A 88 4.45 -4.72 1.16
CA VAL A 88 5.79 -5.31 1.07
C VAL A 88 6.17 -5.37 -0.41
N PHE A 89 7.27 -4.72 -0.77
CA PHE A 89 7.78 -4.73 -2.14
C PHE A 89 8.57 -6.01 -2.46
N GLN A 90 8.83 -6.24 -3.74
CA GLN A 90 9.55 -7.43 -4.21
C GLN A 90 10.97 -7.57 -3.62
N TYR A 91 11.65 -6.45 -3.39
CA TYR A 91 12.97 -6.37 -2.77
C TYR A 91 12.93 -5.46 -1.55
N PRO A 92 12.35 -5.94 -0.43
CA PRO A 92 12.13 -5.11 0.76
C PRO A 92 13.44 -4.61 1.38
N GLU A 93 14.54 -5.33 1.20
CA GLU A 93 15.88 -4.95 1.66
C GLU A 93 16.38 -3.62 1.06
N HIS A 94 15.89 -3.24 -0.12
CA HIS A 94 16.23 -1.95 -0.73
C HIS A 94 15.56 -0.75 -0.05
N GLN A 95 14.64 -1.01 0.88
CA GLN A 95 13.97 0.04 1.66
C GLN A 95 14.70 0.37 2.97
N LEU A 96 15.68 -0.45 3.35
CA LEU A 96 16.48 -0.20 4.54
C LEU A 96 17.41 0.99 4.29
N PHE A 97 17.36 2.00 5.13
CA PHE A 97 18.16 3.21 4.97
C PHE A 97 18.81 3.70 6.27
N GLU A 98 18.35 3.18 7.42
CA GLU A 98 18.91 3.52 8.72
C GLU A 98 20.17 2.69 9.05
N THR A 99 20.88 3.08 10.08
CA THR A 99 22.11 2.40 10.49
C THR A 99 21.84 1.04 11.13
N THR A 100 20.71 0.89 11.77
CA THR A 100 20.30 -0.35 12.44
C THR A 100 18.88 -0.76 12.05
N ILE A 101 18.61 -2.06 12.10
CA ILE A 101 17.26 -2.61 11.89
C ILE A 101 16.25 -2.01 12.87
N PHE A 102 16.67 -1.78 14.11
CA PHE A 102 15.80 -1.17 15.12
C PHE A 102 15.35 0.24 14.73
N GLU A 103 16.26 1.06 14.23
CA GLU A 103 15.94 2.41 13.76
C GLU A 103 15.02 2.40 12.54
N ASP A 104 15.24 1.50 11.58
CA ASP A 104 14.32 1.31 10.44
C ASP A 104 12.91 0.93 10.89
N VAL A 105 12.77 0.01 11.85
CA VAL A 105 11.46 -0.40 12.38
C VAL A 105 10.79 0.75 13.16
N CYS A 106 11.56 1.63 13.81
CA CYS A 106 11.04 2.83 14.47
C CYS A 106 10.48 3.87 13.50
N PHE A 107 10.90 3.86 12.23
CA PHE A 107 10.53 4.88 11.25
C PHE A 107 9.02 4.94 11.00
N GLY A 108 8.37 3.79 10.82
CA GLY A 108 6.92 3.72 10.62
C GLY A 108 6.12 4.37 11.76
N PRO A 109 6.28 3.93 13.01
CA PRO A 109 5.63 4.54 14.17
C PRO A 109 5.90 6.03 14.34
N LYS A 110 7.13 6.49 14.12
CA LYS A 110 7.47 7.93 14.13
C LYS A 110 6.67 8.70 13.08
N ASN A 111 6.56 8.18 11.88
CA ASN A 111 5.77 8.79 10.80
C ASN A 111 4.28 8.83 11.11
N GLN A 112 3.80 7.91 11.93
CA GLN A 112 2.40 7.90 12.41
C GLN A 112 2.15 8.93 13.51
N GLY A 113 3.18 9.65 13.97
CA GLY A 113 3.07 10.71 14.95
C GLY A 113 3.29 10.28 16.41
N LEU A 114 3.82 9.07 16.64
CA LEU A 114 4.18 8.61 17.97
C LEU A 114 5.44 9.32 18.47
N THR A 115 5.55 9.46 19.80
CA THR A 115 6.78 9.93 20.44
C THR A 115 7.92 8.94 20.20
N LYS A 116 9.15 9.38 20.43
CA LYS A 116 10.33 8.52 20.29
C LYS A 116 10.23 7.26 21.17
N GLU A 117 9.84 7.44 22.42
CA GLU A 117 9.70 6.34 23.40
C GLU A 117 8.61 5.34 22.99
N GLU A 118 7.46 5.83 22.55
CA GLU A 118 6.37 4.97 22.05
C GLU A 118 6.76 4.22 20.76
N ALA A 119 7.48 4.88 19.86
CA ALA A 119 7.98 4.26 18.63
C ALA A 119 9.00 3.15 18.94
N GLU A 120 9.90 3.38 19.88
CA GLU A 120 10.88 2.39 20.33
C GLU A 120 10.22 1.17 20.98
N LEU A 121 9.20 1.39 21.82
CA LEU A 121 8.44 0.30 22.43
C LEU A 121 7.71 -0.55 21.38
N ARG A 122 7.08 0.09 20.40
CA ARG A 122 6.40 -0.63 19.30
C ARG A 122 7.39 -1.39 18.42
N ALA A 123 8.52 -0.77 18.09
CA ALA A 123 9.58 -1.40 17.30
C ALA A 123 10.13 -2.64 18.01
N PHE A 124 10.41 -2.54 19.30
CA PHE A 124 10.88 -3.66 20.12
C PHE A 124 9.86 -4.82 20.14
N ALA A 125 8.59 -4.50 20.36
CA ALA A 125 7.52 -5.50 20.37
C ALA A 125 7.36 -6.18 18.99
N ALA A 126 7.44 -5.41 17.90
CA ALA A 126 7.35 -5.93 16.55
C ALA A 126 8.52 -6.87 16.21
N LEU A 127 9.75 -6.47 16.50
CA LEU A 127 10.94 -7.30 16.29
C LEU A 127 10.87 -8.60 17.10
N LYS A 128 10.49 -8.51 18.36
CA LYS A 128 10.32 -9.68 19.22
C LYS A 128 9.24 -10.64 18.70
N SER A 129 8.16 -10.13 18.13
CA SER A 129 7.07 -10.94 17.58
C SER A 129 7.49 -11.80 16.39
N VAL A 130 8.54 -11.39 15.67
CA VAL A 130 9.10 -12.14 14.53
C VAL A 130 10.41 -12.85 14.85
N GLY A 131 10.82 -12.87 16.11
CA GLY A 131 11.98 -13.62 16.59
C GLY A 131 13.33 -12.89 16.45
N LEU A 132 13.31 -11.58 16.36
CA LEU A 132 14.51 -10.73 16.28
C LEU A 132 14.80 -10.00 17.60
#